data_3bcd04ebf235401bb0c0a6d5b3977f74
#
_entry.id   3bcd04ebf235401bb0c0a6d5b3977f74
#
_cell.length_a   1.000
_cell.length_b   1.000
_cell.length_c   1.000
_cell.angle_alpha   90.00
_cell.angle_beta   90.00
_cell.angle_gamma   90.00
#
_symmetry.space_group_name_H-M   'P 1'
#
loop_
_entity.id
_entity.type
_entity.pdbx_description
1 polymer ?
#
loop_
_entity_poly.entity_id
_entity_poly.type
_entity_poly.pdbx_seq_one_letter_code
_entity_poly.pdbx_strand_id
1 'polypeptide(L)'
;MSRSNQPNIVVICSDQHHPLVSGYRGHPFIETPNLDALAADGTHFTRAYSNCPVCTPSRMSFITGKYPNQIDSWFLGCPLDREEMTWSRKLDEAGITSAMFGKMDFCGDYQDGGFSEYKIIKKRPAFKPYPRTTPLYSRLEGHVRVDKRQHILNAGVREEIVTDGDTGYNQDLGFYDHDRVVTDWAVDFLKRKGEGANNGKRKPWAMYVGLMFPHWPYKVPQRYYDLYYPDKVAMPHDALFPNDGLHPQVRNMQNALGLGHLTEPELRNVIAAYYGMITALDDNVGRIIAELKARNLYDDTYIVYMSDHGENLGEHGLFYKQCSYDGSVGVPLIVKGPDLPKGQRIDRPVTLVDLYPTILDIAGLETEPDRPGNSWLPLIQGGEQPDRPDYAFSEYHGNFFKQDWYMLVKDGFKYTYYVNDRPSLFNLEEDPKEMHDLAEYEQYRDLLETMESLLRTIVDPEAVSLRAKRDLGLIGPNGEDYTLTMTDPECKELIKQGVFEDEAEFPQWEGAPGIWVKEEQ
;
A
#
# COMPACT_ATOMS: atom_id res chain seq x y z
N MET A 1 -20.58 -24.25 8.79
CA MET A 1 -21.60 -23.40 9.47
C MET A 1 -22.77 -23.19 8.51
N SER A 2 -24.03 -23.15 8.96
CA SER A 2 -25.13 -22.83 8.04
C SER A 2 -24.99 -21.36 7.59
N ARG A 3 -25.25 -21.06 6.29
CA ARG A 3 -25.18 -19.69 5.71
C ARG A 3 -25.93 -18.60 6.51
N SER A 4 -26.78 -18.97 7.45
CA SER A 4 -27.53 -18.03 8.28
C SER A 4 -26.77 -17.39 9.42
N ASN A 5 -25.48 -17.73 9.59
CA ASN A 5 -24.64 -17.24 10.71
C ASN A 5 -23.23 -16.80 10.26
N GLN A 6 -23.04 -16.55 8.96
CA GLN A 6 -21.75 -16.02 8.48
C GLN A 6 -21.61 -14.54 8.89
N PRO A 7 -20.44 -14.13 9.42
CA PRO A 7 -20.20 -12.74 9.82
C PRO A 7 -20.04 -11.81 8.61
N ASN A 8 -20.20 -10.52 8.84
CA ASN A 8 -19.87 -9.50 7.86
C ASN A 8 -18.36 -9.21 7.84
N ILE A 9 -17.89 -8.57 6.78
CA ILE A 9 -16.48 -8.24 6.60
C ILE A 9 -16.36 -6.76 6.21
N VAL A 10 -15.48 -6.03 6.88
CA VAL A 10 -15.07 -4.67 6.51
C VAL A 10 -13.55 -4.63 6.40
N VAL A 11 -13.05 -4.24 5.23
CA VAL A 11 -11.63 -3.96 5.01
C VAL A 11 -11.48 -2.45 4.82
N ILE A 12 -10.74 -1.78 5.69
CA ILE A 12 -10.38 -0.36 5.59
C ILE A 12 -8.91 -0.30 5.22
N CYS A 13 -8.61 0.18 4.03
CA CYS A 13 -7.25 0.30 3.51
C CYS A 13 -6.89 1.78 3.35
N SER A 14 -5.92 2.24 4.13
CA SER A 14 -5.26 3.53 3.91
C SER A 14 -4.24 3.44 2.78
N ASP A 15 -3.71 4.57 2.35
CA ASP A 15 -2.64 4.64 1.37
C ASP A 15 -1.41 5.28 2.00
N GLN A 16 -0.29 4.56 1.96
CA GLN A 16 1.00 5.12 2.38
C GLN A 16 1.11 5.39 3.89
N HIS A 17 0.46 4.58 4.75
CA HIS A 17 0.53 4.74 6.20
C HIS A 17 1.78 4.04 6.77
N HIS A 18 2.68 4.83 7.36
CA HIS A 18 3.90 4.35 8.00
C HIS A 18 3.58 3.36 9.15
N PRO A 19 4.25 2.19 9.23
CA PRO A 19 3.87 1.11 10.15
C PRO A 19 3.95 1.48 11.63
N LEU A 20 4.73 2.49 12.00
CA LEU A 20 4.95 2.88 13.39
C LEU A 20 4.23 4.18 13.80
N VAL A 21 3.59 4.89 12.87
CA VAL A 21 2.96 6.19 13.17
C VAL A 21 1.49 6.00 13.54
N SER A 22 1.25 5.41 14.72
CA SER A 22 -0.06 5.24 15.35
C SER A 22 0.10 5.15 16.86
N GLY A 23 -0.91 5.53 17.64
CA GLY A 23 -0.88 5.50 19.10
C GLY A 23 -0.70 4.08 19.65
N TYR A 24 -1.42 3.08 19.11
CA TYR A 24 -1.27 1.67 19.52
C TYR A 24 0.12 1.08 19.23
N ARG A 25 0.92 1.74 18.37
CA ARG A 25 2.33 1.39 18.12
C ARG A 25 3.29 2.08 19.10
N GLY A 26 2.76 2.90 20.01
CA GLY A 26 3.56 3.63 20.98
C GLY A 26 4.22 4.90 20.46
N HIS A 27 3.72 5.44 19.34
CA HIS A 27 4.25 6.71 18.81
C HIS A 27 4.01 7.85 19.81
N PRO A 28 5.03 8.71 20.12
CA PRO A 28 4.96 9.62 21.27
C PRO A 28 3.97 10.79 21.10
N PHE A 29 3.58 11.13 19.90
CA PHE A 29 2.80 12.36 19.64
C PHE A 29 1.50 12.12 18.90
N ILE A 30 1.39 11.06 18.09
CA ILE A 30 0.27 10.85 17.18
C ILE A 30 -1.04 10.56 17.96
N GLU A 31 -2.13 11.16 17.53
CA GLU A 31 -3.46 10.95 18.09
C GLU A 31 -4.30 10.10 17.11
N THR A 32 -4.50 8.82 17.44
CA THR A 32 -5.28 7.85 16.65
C THR A 32 -6.25 7.05 17.53
N PRO A 33 -7.15 7.74 18.28
CA PRO A 33 -7.96 7.08 19.30
C PRO A 33 -8.88 5.98 18.74
N ASN A 34 -9.30 6.06 17.48
CA ASN A 34 -10.18 5.05 16.87
C ASN A 34 -9.40 3.81 16.46
N LEU A 35 -8.20 3.96 15.90
CA LEU A 35 -7.30 2.84 15.59
C LEU A 35 -6.77 2.20 16.88
N ASP A 36 -6.47 3.00 17.89
CA ASP A 36 -6.03 2.51 19.20
C ASP A 36 -7.12 1.65 19.86
N ALA A 37 -8.37 2.12 19.81
CA ALA A 37 -9.52 1.37 20.32
C ALA A 37 -9.76 0.09 19.50
N LEU A 38 -9.59 0.12 18.17
CA LEU A 38 -9.72 -1.05 17.31
C LEU A 38 -8.62 -2.09 17.62
N ALA A 39 -7.38 -1.65 17.82
CA ALA A 39 -6.27 -2.52 18.20
C ALA A 39 -6.48 -3.14 19.60
N ALA A 40 -7.03 -2.36 20.54
CA ALA A 40 -7.38 -2.86 21.87
C ALA A 40 -8.54 -3.87 21.86
N ASP A 41 -9.46 -3.78 20.89
CA ASP A 41 -10.60 -4.70 20.72
C ASP A 41 -10.31 -5.85 19.72
N GLY A 42 -9.10 -5.93 19.20
CA GLY A 42 -8.67 -6.93 18.22
C GLY A 42 -7.23 -7.38 18.42
N THR A 43 -6.63 -7.84 17.35
CA THR A 43 -5.22 -8.25 17.24
C THR A 43 -4.50 -7.30 16.30
N HIS A 44 -3.32 -6.81 16.70
CA HIS A 44 -2.44 -6.07 15.81
C HIS A 44 -1.15 -6.84 15.52
N PHE A 45 -0.66 -6.72 14.29
CA PHE A 45 0.60 -7.31 13.84
C PHE A 45 1.70 -6.26 13.89
N THR A 46 2.87 -6.64 14.41
CA THR A 46 4.01 -5.74 14.50
C THR A 46 4.90 -5.79 13.27
N ARG A 47 4.85 -6.89 12.52
CA ARG A 47 5.64 -7.18 11.33
C ARG A 47 4.74 -7.60 10.18
N ALA A 48 3.95 -6.65 9.66
CA ALA A 48 3.13 -6.84 8.46
C ALA A 48 3.76 -6.08 7.28
N TYR A 49 3.82 -6.72 6.13
CA TYR A 49 4.56 -6.23 4.96
C TYR A 49 3.71 -6.22 3.70
N SER A 50 3.85 -5.16 2.92
CA SER A 50 3.38 -5.11 1.54
C SER A 50 4.19 -6.05 0.66
N ASN A 51 3.55 -6.72 -0.30
CA ASN A 51 4.25 -7.58 -1.25
C ASN A 51 4.92 -6.80 -2.39
N CYS A 52 4.58 -5.52 -2.54
CA CYS A 52 5.26 -4.55 -3.38
C CYS A 52 4.93 -3.14 -2.86
N PRO A 53 5.91 -2.30 -2.47
CA PRO A 53 5.61 -0.98 -1.90
C PRO A 53 5.23 0.06 -2.97
N VAL A 54 4.19 -0.26 -3.75
CA VAL A 54 3.55 0.62 -4.75
C VAL A 54 2.05 0.30 -4.82
N CYS A 55 1.22 1.32 -4.90
CA CYS A 55 -0.24 1.20 -4.78
C CYS A 55 -0.86 0.11 -5.68
N THR A 56 -0.70 0.17 -7.02
CA THR A 56 -1.33 -0.79 -7.94
C THR A 56 -0.86 -2.23 -7.69
N PRO A 57 0.44 -2.58 -7.74
CA PRO A 57 0.86 -3.96 -7.54
C PRO A 57 0.54 -4.49 -6.14
N SER A 58 0.65 -3.69 -5.09
CA SER A 58 0.22 -4.08 -3.76
C SER A 58 -1.26 -4.44 -3.71
N ARG A 59 -2.11 -3.58 -4.28
CA ARG A 59 -3.56 -3.76 -4.27
C ARG A 59 -4.00 -4.94 -5.15
N MET A 60 -3.37 -5.12 -6.31
CA MET A 60 -3.61 -6.30 -7.15
C MET A 60 -3.15 -7.58 -6.46
N SER A 61 -2.05 -7.52 -5.70
CA SER A 61 -1.55 -8.65 -4.93
C SER A 61 -2.55 -9.10 -3.84
N PHE A 62 -2.99 -8.19 -2.98
CA PHE A 62 -3.89 -8.60 -1.90
C PHE A 62 -5.34 -8.89 -2.35
N ILE A 63 -5.81 -8.36 -3.50
CA ILE A 63 -7.14 -8.70 -4.01
C ILE A 63 -7.17 -10.09 -4.65
N THR A 64 -6.05 -10.55 -5.23
CA THR A 64 -5.91 -11.85 -5.90
C THR A 64 -5.29 -12.92 -5.02
N GLY A 65 -4.59 -12.54 -3.94
CA GLY A 65 -3.80 -13.47 -3.12
C GLY A 65 -2.55 -14.01 -3.82
N LYS A 66 -2.05 -13.30 -4.85
CA LYS A 66 -0.86 -13.67 -5.64
C LYS A 66 0.22 -12.58 -5.52
N TYR A 67 1.48 -12.99 -5.64
CA TYR A 67 2.56 -12.02 -5.73
C TYR A 67 2.49 -11.23 -7.04
N PRO A 68 3.01 -9.99 -7.09
CA PRO A 68 2.99 -9.16 -8.29
C PRO A 68 3.57 -9.85 -9.53
N ASN A 69 4.64 -10.64 -9.36
CA ASN A 69 5.24 -11.41 -10.46
C ASN A 69 4.35 -12.53 -11.01
N GLN A 70 3.37 -13.01 -10.25
CA GLN A 70 2.43 -14.07 -10.68
C GLN A 70 1.26 -13.52 -11.49
N ILE A 71 1.03 -12.20 -11.46
CA ILE A 71 -0.08 -11.50 -12.12
C ILE A 71 0.40 -10.39 -13.04
N ASP A 72 1.69 -10.31 -13.33
CA ASP A 72 2.33 -9.29 -14.17
C ASP A 72 1.97 -7.85 -13.75
N SER A 73 1.76 -7.61 -12.46
CA SER A 73 1.46 -6.30 -11.91
C SER A 73 2.73 -5.59 -11.46
N TRP A 74 3.52 -5.13 -12.40
CA TRP A 74 4.88 -4.63 -12.16
C TRP A 74 4.92 -3.26 -11.51
N PHE A 75 4.05 -2.34 -11.95
CA PHE A 75 4.05 -0.95 -11.52
C PHE A 75 2.67 -0.30 -11.68
N LEU A 76 2.58 1.02 -11.48
CA LEU A 76 1.35 1.77 -11.69
C LEU A 76 0.86 1.62 -13.14
N GLY A 77 -0.46 1.50 -13.33
CA GLY A 77 -1.06 1.38 -14.65
C GLY A 77 -1.07 -0.03 -15.26
N CYS A 78 -0.58 -1.05 -14.54
CA CYS A 78 -0.72 -2.44 -14.96
C CYS A 78 -2.16 -2.91 -14.71
N PRO A 79 -2.97 -3.18 -15.76
CA PRO A 79 -4.32 -3.69 -15.58
C PRO A 79 -4.28 -5.13 -15.06
N LEU A 80 -5.19 -5.46 -14.14
CA LEU A 80 -5.42 -6.84 -13.76
C LEU A 80 -6.11 -7.59 -14.90
N ASP A 81 -5.68 -8.81 -15.18
CA ASP A 81 -6.38 -9.68 -16.12
C ASP A 81 -7.80 -9.97 -15.58
N ARG A 82 -8.80 -9.88 -16.47
CA ARG A 82 -10.20 -10.15 -16.10
C ARG A 82 -10.45 -11.60 -15.68
N GLU A 83 -9.62 -12.52 -16.12
CA GLU A 83 -9.70 -13.93 -15.74
C GLU A 83 -9.09 -14.20 -14.36
N GLU A 84 -8.26 -13.28 -13.82
CA GLU A 84 -7.74 -13.43 -12.48
C GLU A 84 -8.86 -13.42 -11.42
N MET A 85 -8.84 -14.45 -10.57
CA MET A 85 -9.79 -14.57 -9.49
C MET A 85 -9.44 -13.60 -8.36
N THR A 86 -10.43 -12.80 -7.96
CA THR A 86 -10.36 -11.89 -6.81
C THR A 86 -11.21 -12.44 -5.66
N TRP A 87 -10.90 -12.06 -4.42
CA TRP A 87 -11.76 -12.47 -3.30
C TRP A 87 -13.19 -11.91 -3.43
N SER A 88 -13.37 -10.74 -4.06
CA SER A 88 -14.69 -10.16 -4.34
C SER A 88 -15.52 -11.02 -5.29
N ARG A 89 -14.90 -11.54 -6.37
CA ARG A 89 -15.57 -12.52 -7.28
C ARG A 89 -15.94 -13.81 -6.56
N LYS A 90 -15.03 -14.33 -5.71
CA LYS A 90 -15.33 -15.53 -4.90
C LYS A 90 -16.55 -15.33 -3.99
N LEU A 91 -16.63 -14.16 -3.36
CA LEU A 91 -17.78 -13.83 -2.51
C LEU A 91 -19.07 -13.72 -3.35
N ASP A 92 -19.01 -13.07 -4.51
CA ASP A 92 -20.16 -12.92 -5.42
C ASP A 92 -20.65 -14.29 -5.93
N GLU A 93 -19.73 -15.17 -6.37
CA GLU A 93 -20.04 -16.56 -6.77
C GLU A 93 -20.68 -17.37 -5.63
N ALA A 94 -20.34 -17.07 -4.37
CA ALA A 94 -20.95 -17.67 -3.19
C ALA A 94 -22.29 -17.01 -2.78
N GLY A 95 -22.72 -15.96 -3.49
CA GLY A 95 -23.93 -15.20 -3.20
C GLY A 95 -23.79 -14.27 -1.98
N ILE A 96 -22.57 -13.84 -1.66
CA ILE A 96 -22.26 -12.85 -0.62
C ILE A 96 -22.02 -11.53 -1.33
N THR A 97 -22.90 -10.55 -1.11
CA THR A 97 -22.75 -9.20 -1.66
C THR A 97 -21.43 -8.58 -1.20
N SER A 98 -20.65 -8.03 -2.14
CA SER A 98 -19.44 -7.28 -1.84
C SER A 98 -19.52 -5.87 -2.39
N ALA A 99 -19.08 -4.86 -1.61
CA ALA A 99 -19.07 -3.47 -2.00
C ALA A 99 -17.66 -2.88 -1.90
N MET A 100 -17.33 -1.96 -2.82
CA MET A 100 -16.07 -1.23 -2.85
C MET A 100 -16.30 0.26 -2.96
N PHE A 101 -15.71 1.01 -2.03
CA PHE A 101 -15.77 2.48 -2.03
C PHE A 101 -14.38 3.08 -2.00
N GLY A 102 -14.10 4.00 -2.92
CA GLY A 102 -12.85 4.75 -3.00
C GLY A 102 -11.75 4.03 -3.77
N LYS A 103 -10.51 4.18 -3.30
CA LYS A 103 -9.31 3.78 -4.04
C LYS A 103 -9.05 2.27 -3.97
N MET A 104 -9.03 1.63 -5.15
CA MET A 104 -8.50 0.26 -5.31
C MET A 104 -7.42 0.18 -6.39
N ASP A 105 -7.31 1.22 -7.21
CA ASP A 105 -6.31 1.33 -8.28
C ASP A 105 -6.39 0.25 -9.36
N PHE A 106 -7.59 -0.30 -9.62
CA PHE A 106 -7.82 -1.04 -10.84
C PHE A 106 -7.57 -0.14 -12.05
N CYS A 107 -6.88 -0.67 -13.05
CA CYS A 107 -6.46 0.08 -14.22
C CYS A 107 -7.27 -0.32 -15.47
N GLY A 108 -7.51 0.63 -16.37
CA GLY A 108 -8.26 0.40 -17.59
C GLY A 108 -9.76 0.22 -17.36
N ASP A 109 -10.41 -0.64 -18.15
CA ASP A 109 -11.87 -0.82 -18.14
C ASP A 109 -12.38 -1.76 -17.06
N TYR A 110 -11.51 -2.58 -16.46
CA TYR A 110 -11.87 -3.50 -15.37
C TYR A 110 -11.78 -2.78 -14.03
N GLN A 111 -12.81 -1.99 -13.70
CA GLN A 111 -12.84 -1.15 -12.50
C GLN A 111 -13.59 -1.79 -11.34
N ASP A 112 -14.43 -2.78 -11.59
CA ASP A 112 -15.24 -3.40 -10.54
C ASP A 112 -14.52 -4.52 -9.77
N GLY A 113 -13.47 -5.11 -10.35
CA GLY A 113 -12.71 -6.18 -9.72
C GLY A 113 -13.56 -7.35 -9.19
N GLY A 114 -14.80 -7.49 -9.67
CA GLY A 114 -15.78 -8.48 -9.21
C GLY A 114 -16.61 -8.05 -8.02
N PHE A 115 -16.55 -6.81 -7.56
CA PHE A 115 -17.46 -6.29 -6.55
C PHE A 115 -18.89 -6.13 -7.11
N SER A 116 -19.90 -6.53 -6.33
CA SER A 116 -21.31 -6.40 -6.69
C SER A 116 -21.76 -4.95 -6.77
N GLU A 117 -21.23 -4.10 -5.88
CA GLU A 117 -21.44 -2.63 -5.84
C GLU A 117 -20.10 -1.92 -5.77
N TYR A 118 -19.92 -0.81 -6.51
CA TYR A 118 -18.75 0.03 -6.29
C TYR A 118 -19.01 1.52 -6.57
N LYS A 119 -18.25 2.38 -5.86
CA LYS A 119 -18.19 3.82 -6.11
C LYS A 119 -16.74 4.29 -6.03
N ILE A 120 -16.23 4.88 -7.09
CA ILE A 120 -14.88 5.42 -7.19
C ILE A 120 -14.91 6.84 -7.73
N ILE A 121 -13.98 7.69 -7.27
CA ILE A 121 -13.91 9.09 -7.70
C ILE A 121 -13.05 9.23 -8.96
N LYS A 122 -12.03 8.40 -9.11
CA LYS A 122 -11.07 8.48 -10.22
C LYS A 122 -10.72 7.10 -10.75
N LYS A 123 -10.85 6.90 -12.06
CA LYS A 123 -10.32 5.73 -12.74
C LYS A 123 -8.83 5.90 -13.04
N ARG A 124 -8.06 4.80 -12.98
CA ARG A 124 -6.70 4.78 -13.52
C ARG A 124 -6.72 4.30 -14.97
N PRO A 125 -5.99 4.98 -15.87
CA PRO A 125 -5.79 4.46 -17.22
C PRO A 125 -4.95 3.17 -17.17
N ALA A 126 -5.15 2.28 -18.14
CA ALA A 126 -4.27 1.14 -18.36
C ALA A 126 -3.13 1.56 -19.29
N PHE A 127 -1.93 1.09 -18.98
CA PHE A 127 -0.75 1.31 -19.80
C PHE A 127 -0.27 0.04 -20.52
N LYS A 128 -1.12 -1.00 -20.64
CA LYS A 128 -0.82 -2.19 -21.47
C LYS A 128 -1.64 -2.18 -22.77
N PRO A 129 -1.07 -2.51 -23.91
CA PRO A 129 0.39 -2.64 -24.11
C PRO A 129 1.05 -1.28 -23.91
N TYR A 130 2.15 -1.25 -23.18
CA TYR A 130 2.94 -0.02 -23.05
C TYR A 130 3.38 0.40 -24.47
N PRO A 131 3.05 1.61 -24.93
CA PRO A 131 3.64 2.10 -26.17
C PRO A 131 5.17 2.01 -26.03
N ARG A 132 5.88 1.67 -27.09
CA ARG A 132 7.35 1.54 -27.07
C ARG A 132 8.09 2.79 -26.56
N THR A 133 7.41 3.93 -26.52
CA THR A 133 7.85 5.22 -26.00
C THR A 133 7.47 5.45 -24.53
N THR A 134 6.58 4.62 -23.95
CA THR A 134 6.03 4.82 -22.61
C THR A 134 6.92 4.30 -21.46
N PRO A 135 7.82 3.33 -21.64
CA PRO A 135 8.63 2.80 -20.55
C PRO A 135 9.56 3.83 -19.93
N LEU A 136 10.21 4.60 -20.76
CA LEU A 136 10.96 5.76 -20.29
C LEU A 136 10.03 6.82 -19.73
N TYR A 137 8.87 6.99 -20.32
CA TYR A 137 7.88 7.95 -19.87
C TYR A 137 7.34 7.60 -18.46
N SER A 138 6.99 6.35 -18.18
CA SER A 138 6.58 5.96 -16.81
C SER A 138 7.71 6.16 -15.80
N ARG A 139 8.97 6.07 -16.22
CA ARG A 139 10.15 6.42 -15.44
C ARG A 139 10.36 7.92 -15.32
N LEU A 140 10.19 8.65 -16.41
CA LEU A 140 10.36 10.10 -16.47
C LEU A 140 9.16 10.84 -15.89
N GLU A 141 7.95 10.30 -15.99
CA GLU A 141 6.75 10.93 -15.45
C GLU A 141 6.86 11.23 -13.96
N GLY A 142 7.45 10.33 -13.21
CA GLY A 142 7.79 10.59 -11.83
C GLY A 142 8.86 11.68 -11.64
N HIS A 143 9.65 11.99 -12.67
CA HIS A 143 10.86 12.81 -12.55
C HIS A 143 10.81 14.14 -13.29
N VAL A 144 10.19 14.20 -14.47
CA VAL A 144 10.21 15.40 -15.33
C VAL A 144 9.06 16.35 -15.00
N ARG A 145 7.88 15.84 -14.66
CA ARG A 145 6.71 16.68 -14.40
C ARG A 145 6.53 17.13 -12.96
N VAL A 146 7.18 16.44 -12.02
CA VAL A 146 6.98 16.74 -10.60
C VAL A 146 8.34 16.75 -9.91
N ASP A 147 8.81 17.91 -9.55
CA ASP A 147 9.86 18.05 -8.55
C ASP A 147 9.33 17.45 -7.24
N LYS A 148 9.72 16.20 -6.98
CA LYS A 148 9.28 15.45 -5.79
C LYS A 148 9.67 16.17 -4.50
N ARG A 149 10.79 16.90 -4.52
CA ARG A 149 11.17 17.80 -3.42
C ARG A 149 10.15 18.92 -3.23
N GLN A 150 9.59 19.47 -4.32
CA GLN A 150 8.60 20.54 -4.22
C GLN A 150 7.33 20.09 -3.48
N HIS A 151 6.94 18.82 -3.57
CA HIS A 151 5.82 18.29 -2.78
C HIS A 151 6.11 18.31 -1.28
N ILE A 152 7.36 18.06 -0.89
CA ILE A 152 7.79 18.12 0.51
C ILE A 152 7.83 19.57 0.96
N LEU A 153 8.42 20.46 0.15
CA LEU A 153 8.49 21.89 0.44
C LEU A 153 7.11 22.56 0.49
N ASN A 154 6.17 22.07 -0.30
CA ASN A 154 4.78 22.53 -0.33
C ASN A 154 3.88 21.84 0.72
N ALA A 155 4.44 21.00 1.59
CA ALA A 155 3.71 20.40 2.69
C ALA A 155 3.10 21.46 3.62
N GLY A 156 2.04 21.12 4.34
CA GLY A 156 1.41 21.99 5.34
C GLY A 156 -0.09 22.07 5.22
N VAL A 157 -0.63 23.25 5.39
CA VAL A 157 -2.06 23.51 5.47
C VAL A 157 -2.71 23.62 4.09
N ARG A 158 -3.95 23.17 4.00
CA ARG A 158 -4.86 23.44 2.89
C ARG A 158 -6.21 23.92 3.41
N GLU A 159 -6.91 24.71 2.60
CA GLU A 159 -8.30 25.05 2.86
C GLU A 159 -9.20 23.82 2.65
N GLU A 160 -10.22 23.68 3.48
CA GLU A 160 -11.27 22.68 3.31
C GLU A 160 -12.21 23.15 2.20
N ILE A 161 -12.47 22.28 1.23
CA ILE A 161 -13.50 22.52 0.23
C ILE A 161 -14.81 22.03 0.84
N VAL A 162 -15.71 22.96 1.13
CA VAL A 162 -17.08 22.63 1.55
C VAL A 162 -17.85 22.20 0.30
N THR A 163 -18.06 20.92 0.14
CA THR A 163 -18.99 20.41 -0.88
C THR A 163 -20.39 20.46 -0.30
N ASP A 164 -21.21 21.40 -0.73
CA ASP A 164 -22.66 21.29 -0.54
C ASP A 164 -23.11 20.06 -1.33
N GLY A 165 -23.64 19.05 -0.62
CA GLY A 165 -23.96 17.75 -1.17
C GLY A 165 -24.65 17.83 -2.53
N ASP A 166 -24.46 16.90 -3.42
CA ASP A 166 -25.03 16.71 -4.75
C ASP A 166 -24.50 17.57 -5.92
N THR A 167 -23.68 18.57 -5.73
CA THR A 167 -23.08 19.31 -6.85
C THR A 167 -21.73 18.71 -7.23
N GLY A 168 -21.72 17.92 -8.26
CA GLY A 168 -20.61 17.40 -9.05
C GLY A 168 -19.20 17.56 -8.47
N TYR A 169 -18.60 16.45 -8.06
CA TYR A 169 -17.21 16.43 -7.58
C TYR A 169 -16.29 17.04 -8.64
N ASN A 170 -15.63 18.14 -8.27
CA ASN A 170 -14.63 18.78 -9.10
C ASN A 170 -13.34 17.93 -9.08
N GLN A 171 -12.59 17.93 -10.21
CA GLN A 171 -11.28 17.28 -10.34
C GLN A 171 -10.26 17.74 -9.27
N ASP A 172 -10.50 18.88 -8.64
CA ASP A 172 -9.65 19.49 -7.64
C ASP A 172 -9.91 19.02 -6.20
N LEU A 173 -10.77 17.99 -6.00
CA LEU A 173 -10.92 17.38 -4.68
C LEU A 173 -9.58 16.86 -4.19
N GLY A 174 -9.03 17.50 -3.19
CA GLY A 174 -7.87 16.99 -2.50
C GLY A 174 -8.22 15.71 -1.72
N PHE A 175 -7.21 14.98 -1.30
CA PHE A 175 -7.37 13.66 -0.68
C PHE A 175 -8.18 13.70 0.62
N TYR A 176 -8.17 14.81 1.35
CA TYR A 176 -9.00 14.99 2.52
C TYR A 176 -10.50 14.91 2.17
N ASP A 177 -10.92 15.66 1.15
CA ASP A 177 -12.33 15.70 0.74
C ASP A 177 -12.74 14.39 0.06
N HIS A 178 -11.82 13.77 -0.72
CA HIS A 178 -12.00 12.42 -1.25
C HIS A 178 -12.36 11.43 -0.14
N ASP A 179 -11.59 11.39 0.94
CA ASP A 179 -11.78 10.42 2.00
C ASP A 179 -13.07 10.65 2.80
N ARG A 180 -13.49 11.91 2.95
CA ARG A 180 -14.80 12.25 3.54
C ARG A 180 -15.94 11.66 2.72
N VAL A 181 -15.90 11.85 1.40
CA VAL A 181 -16.91 11.34 0.47
C VAL A 181 -16.95 9.82 0.46
N VAL A 182 -15.80 9.19 0.38
CA VAL A 182 -15.69 7.72 0.43
C VAL A 182 -16.25 7.18 1.75
N THR A 183 -15.95 7.87 2.86
CA THR A 183 -16.51 7.53 4.17
C THR A 183 -18.02 7.70 4.21
N ASP A 184 -18.58 8.75 3.60
CA ASP A 184 -20.03 8.94 3.49
C ASP A 184 -20.70 7.78 2.74
N TRP A 185 -20.11 7.32 1.63
CA TRP A 185 -20.62 6.14 0.91
C TRP A 185 -20.59 4.87 1.74
N ALA A 186 -19.50 4.65 2.49
CA ALA A 186 -19.39 3.51 3.40
C ALA A 186 -20.47 3.57 4.51
N VAL A 187 -20.66 4.74 5.13
CA VAL A 187 -21.69 4.98 6.14
C VAL A 187 -23.10 4.73 5.57
N ASP A 188 -23.38 5.20 4.35
CA ASP A 188 -24.68 4.97 3.71
C ASP A 188 -24.93 3.50 3.36
N PHE A 189 -23.90 2.78 2.95
CA PHE A 189 -23.98 1.32 2.79
C PHE A 189 -24.34 0.64 4.12
N LEU A 190 -23.67 0.99 5.22
CA LEU A 190 -23.94 0.42 6.53
C LEU A 190 -25.35 0.73 7.03
N LYS A 191 -25.88 1.93 6.76
CA LYS A 191 -27.29 2.26 7.04
C LYS A 191 -28.24 1.31 6.32
N ARG A 192 -28.06 1.12 5.01
CA ARG A 192 -28.89 0.21 4.20
C ARG A 192 -28.84 -1.24 4.70
N LYS A 193 -27.63 -1.72 5.05
CA LYS A 193 -27.45 -3.09 5.59
C LYS A 193 -28.01 -3.25 7.01
N GLY A 194 -28.04 -2.17 7.81
CA GLY A 194 -28.68 -2.15 9.13
C GLY A 194 -30.22 -2.22 9.06
N GLU A 195 -30.85 -1.60 8.06
CA GLU A 195 -32.30 -1.57 7.85
C GLU A 195 -32.86 -2.88 7.31
N GLY A 196 -32.07 -3.67 6.57
CA GLY A 196 -32.49 -4.93 5.95
C GLY A 196 -32.80 -6.08 6.92
N ALA A 197 -32.76 -5.85 8.24
CA ALA A 197 -32.95 -6.85 9.28
C ALA A 197 -34.43 -7.17 9.60
N ASN A 198 -35.39 -6.79 8.75
CA ASN A 198 -36.82 -6.84 9.06
C ASN A 198 -37.43 -8.27 9.23
N ASN A 199 -36.70 -9.36 8.99
CA ASN A 199 -37.18 -10.71 9.17
C ASN A 199 -36.23 -11.65 9.96
N GLY A 200 -35.34 -11.12 10.77
CA GLY A 200 -34.51 -11.90 11.69
C GLY A 200 -33.34 -12.67 11.04
N LYS A 201 -33.14 -12.59 9.72
CA LYS A 201 -32.00 -13.19 8.99
C LYS A 201 -31.29 -12.12 8.17
N ARG A 202 -30.16 -11.66 8.67
CA ARG A 202 -29.24 -10.83 7.90
C ARG A 202 -28.46 -11.70 6.92
N LYS A 203 -28.36 -11.29 5.64
CA LYS A 203 -27.42 -11.90 4.71
C LYS A 203 -26.03 -11.35 4.99
N PRO A 204 -24.98 -12.18 4.97
CA PRO A 204 -23.60 -11.70 5.10
C PRO A 204 -23.24 -10.80 3.91
N TRP A 205 -22.37 -9.85 4.17
CA TRP A 205 -21.83 -8.93 3.17
C TRP A 205 -20.37 -8.59 3.47
N ALA A 206 -19.67 -8.12 2.46
CA ALA A 206 -18.31 -7.59 2.59
C ALA A 206 -18.26 -6.15 2.07
N MET A 207 -17.44 -5.30 2.69
CA MET A 207 -17.20 -3.93 2.26
C MET A 207 -15.70 -3.64 2.29
N TYR A 208 -15.17 -3.11 1.18
CA TYR A 208 -13.84 -2.55 1.09
C TYR A 208 -13.94 -1.02 1.03
N VAL A 209 -13.14 -0.33 1.83
CA VAL A 209 -13.06 1.13 1.87
C VAL A 209 -11.61 1.54 1.63
N GLY A 210 -11.32 2.11 0.49
CA GLY A 210 -9.99 2.58 0.10
C GLY A 210 -9.86 4.09 0.28
N LEU A 211 -9.10 4.51 1.29
CA LEU A 211 -8.82 5.91 1.61
C LEU A 211 -7.50 6.35 0.99
N MET A 212 -7.36 7.65 0.74
CA MET A 212 -6.16 8.24 0.13
C MET A 212 -5.14 8.68 1.18
N PHE A 213 -5.59 9.09 2.37
CA PHE A 213 -4.69 9.50 3.43
C PHE A 213 -3.92 8.31 4.02
N PRO A 214 -2.65 8.57 4.40
CA PRO A 214 -1.85 9.80 4.35
C PRO A 214 -0.95 9.94 3.09
N HIS A 215 -1.37 9.47 1.91
CA HIS A 215 -0.61 9.63 0.65
C HIS A 215 -0.33 11.10 0.32
N TRP A 216 0.88 11.40 -0.15
CA TRP A 216 1.22 12.76 -0.63
C TRP A 216 0.27 13.22 -1.76
N PRO A 217 0.04 14.54 -1.95
CA PRO A 217 0.72 15.68 -1.34
C PRO A 217 0.38 15.85 0.14
N TYR A 218 1.41 16.17 0.95
CA TYR A 218 1.29 16.30 2.41
C TYR A 218 0.54 17.59 2.77
N LYS A 219 -0.76 17.55 2.61
CA LYS A 219 -1.68 18.68 2.80
C LYS A 219 -2.86 18.28 3.65
N VAL A 220 -3.10 19.00 4.73
CA VAL A 220 -4.16 18.72 5.69
C VAL A 220 -4.83 20.01 6.18
N PRO A 221 -6.12 20.01 6.58
CA PRO A 221 -6.75 21.16 7.20
C PRO A 221 -6.01 21.67 8.44
N GLN A 222 -6.05 23.00 8.65
CA GLN A 222 -5.33 23.71 9.72
C GLN A 222 -5.50 23.05 11.09
N ARG A 223 -6.74 22.67 11.46
CA ARG A 223 -7.02 22.07 12.77
C ARG A 223 -6.24 20.80 13.09
N TYR A 224 -5.89 19.99 12.07
CA TYR A 224 -5.08 18.79 12.24
C TYR A 224 -3.58 19.11 12.22
N TYR A 225 -3.17 20.07 11.40
CA TYR A 225 -1.79 20.53 11.35
C TYR A 225 -1.33 21.14 12.68
N ASP A 226 -2.15 21.98 13.30
CA ASP A 226 -1.87 22.67 14.55
C ASP A 226 -1.75 21.73 15.77
N LEU A 227 -2.21 20.48 15.65
CA LEU A 227 -2.01 19.47 16.69
C LEU A 227 -0.53 19.11 16.87
N TYR A 228 0.29 19.27 15.83
CA TYR A 228 1.65 18.74 15.77
C TYR A 228 2.72 19.81 15.56
N TYR A 229 2.48 20.74 14.66
CA TYR A 229 3.50 21.76 14.34
C TYR A 229 3.52 22.87 15.40
N PRO A 230 4.73 23.35 15.84
CA PRO A 230 6.05 22.86 15.45
C PRO A 230 6.64 21.80 16.41
N ASP A 231 6.04 21.56 17.57
CA ASP A 231 6.72 20.96 18.74
C ASP A 231 6.51 19.46 18.86
N LYS A 232 5.38 18.91 18.38
CA LYS A 232 5.04 17.50 18.50
C LYS A 232 5.46 16.69 17.26
N VAL A 233 6.74 16.76 16.91
CA VAL A 233 7.31 16.07 15.76
C VAL A 233 8.49 15.21 16.18
N ALA A 234 8.38 13.89 15.97
CA ALA A 234 9.50 12.98 16.13
C ALA A 234 10.39 13.06 14.88
N MET A 235 11.57 13.66 15.03
CA MET A 235 12.53 13.77 13.93
C MET A 235 13.21 12.42 13.68
N PRO A 236 13.27 11.94 12.42
CA PRO A 236 14.07 10.77 12.08
C PRO A 236 15.53 10.99 12.45
N HIS A 237 16.17 9.95 13.00
CA HIS A 237 17.52 10.04 13.55
C HIS A 237 18.56 10.46 12.49
N ASP A 238 18.38 10.05 11.26
CA ASP A 238 19.32 10.15 10.15
C ASP A 238 18.87 11.08 9.01
N ALA A 239 17.69 11.72 9.15
CA ALA A 239 17.11 12.53 8.08
C ALA A 239 17.97 13.73 7.65
N LEU A 240 18.78 14.28 8.58
CA LEU A 240 19.62 15.48 8.37
C LEU A 240 21.08 15.14 8.06
N PHE A 241 21.49 13.88 8.15
CA PHE A 241 22.87 13.48 7.97
C PHE A 241 23.13 12.87 6.59
N PRO A 242 24.29 13.16 5.96
CA PRO A 242 24.68 12.45 4.75
C PRO A 242 24.86 10.96 5.07
N ASN A 243 24.04 10.12 4.44
CA ASN A 243 24.09 8.67 4.62
C ASN A 243 25.16 8.05 3.72
N ASP A 244 26.43 8.10 4.15
CA ASP A 244 27.54 7.52 3.38
C ASP A 244 27.46 5.98 3.30
N GLY A 245 26.69 5.36 4.20
CA GLY A 245 26.46 3.91 4.27
C GLY A 245 25.29 3.35 3.44
N LEU A 246 24.51 4.18 2.75
CA LEU A 246 23.38 3.70 1.96
C LEU A 246 23.83 2.77 0.82
N HIS A 247 23.06 1.71 0.60
CA HIS A 247 23.22 0.86 -0.57
C HIS A 247 23.17 1.70 -1.87
N PRO A 248 24.03 1.43 -2.90
CA PRO A 248 24.08 2.24 -4.12
C PRO A 248 22.72 2.40 -4.81
N GLN A 249 21.88 1.36 -4.83
CA GLN A 249 20.55 1.39 -5.43
C GLN A 249 19.60 2.35 -4.66
N VAL A 250 19.67 2.37 -3.33
CA VAL A 250 18.89 3.31 -2.49
C VAL A 250 19.37 4.74 -2.69
N ARG A 251 20.68 4.96 -2.79
CA ARG A 251 21.24 6.27 -3.11
C ARG A 251 20.78 6.77 -4.50
N ASN A 252 20.68 5.87 -5.48
CA ASN A 252 20.12 6.21 -6.79
C ASN A 252 18.67 6.69 -6.67
N MET A 253 17.85 6.01 -5.85
CA MET A 253 16.48 6.45 -5.58
C MET A 253 16.44 7.84 -4.91
N GLN A 254 17.25 8.07 -3.88
CA GLN A 254 17.35 9.36 -3.19
C GLN A 254 17.69 10.50 -4.17
N ASN A 255 18.67 10.28 -5.03
CA ASN A 255 19.08 11.24 -6.06
C ASN A 255 17.99 11.45 -7.12
N ALA A 256 17.35 10.36 -7.56
CA ALA A 256 16.29 10.40 -8.57
C ALA A 256 15.04 11.16 -8.08
N LEU A 257 14.74 11.07 -6.79
CA LEU A 257 13.65 11.84 -6.16
C LEU A 257 14.01 13.31 -5.90
N GLY A 258 15.27 13.70 -6.12
CA GLY A 258 15.75 15.07 -5.93
C GLY A 258 15.63 15.58 -4.49
N LEU A 259 15.62 14.65 -3.51
CA LEU A 259 15.31 14.97 -2.13
C LEU A 259 16.32 15.90 -1.50
N GLY A 260 17.62 15.76 -1.82
CA GLY A 260 18.70 16.61 -1.33
C GLY A 260 18.66 16.80 0.19
N HIS A 261 19.41 17.75 0.70
CA HIS A 261 19.33 18.10 2.11
C HIS A 261 18.08 18.96 2.37
N LEU A 262 17.18 18.45 3.21
CA LEU A 262 16.10 19.24 3.80
C LEU A 262 16.57 19.88 5.09
N THR A 263 16.14 21.09 5.35
CA THR A 263 16.39 21.75 6.62
C THR A 263 15.47 21.19 7.71
N GLU A 264 15.86 21.31 8.97
CA GLU A 264 15.02 20.87 10.10
C GLU A 264 13.60 21.48 10.08
N PRO A 265 13.41 22.80 9.81
CA PRO A 265 12.05 23.35 9.67
C PRO A 265 11.22 22.73 8.53
N GLU A 266 11.83 22.43 7.38
CA GLU A 266 11.15 21.76 6.27
C GLU A 266 10.73 20.34 6.64
N LEU A 267 11.58 19.59 7.33
CA LEU A 267 11.27 18.26 7.86
C LEU A 267 10.13 18.33 8.89
N ARG A 268 10.20 19.22 9.86
CA ARG A 268 9.14 19.42 10.85
C ARG A 268 7.81 19.74 10.20
N ASN A 269 7.82 20.57 9.18
CA ASN A 269 6.61 20.95 8.44
C ASN A 269 5.95 19.75 7.76
N VAL A 270 6.72 18.95 7.00
CA VAL A 270 6.16 17.80 6.27
C VAL A 270 5.70 16.69 7.22
N ILE A 271 6.45 16.43 8.28
CA ILE A 271 6.09 15.40 9.27
C ILE A 271 4.83 15.80 10.04
N ALA A 272 4.72 17.07 10.47
CA ALA A 272 3.53 17.58 11.13
C ALA A 272 2.28 17.49 10.24
N ALA A 273 2.42 17.83 8.94
CA ALA A 273 1.32 17.66 7.98
C ALA A 273 0.93 16.19 7.82
N TYR A 274 1.90 15.27 7.72
CA TYR A 274 1.65 13.84 7.62
C TYR A 274 0.96 13.28 8.88
N TYR A 275 1.37 13.69 10.07
CA TYR A 275 0.70 13.32 11.31
C TYR A 275 -0.74 13.82 11.35
N GLY A 276 -0.97 15.07 10.93
CA GLY A 276 -2.31 15.62 10.79
C GLY A 276 -3.20 14.81 9.82
N MET A 277 -2.61 14.34 8.70
CA MET A 277 -3.33 13.48 7.74
C MET A 277 -3.72 12.13 8.37
N ILE A 278 -2.87 11.55 9.22
CA ILE A 278 -3.20 10.29 9.93
C ILE A 278 -4.32 10.52 10.96
N THR A 279 -4.30 11.62 11.70
CA THR A 279 -5.40 11.94 12.63
C THR A 279 -6.72 12.16 11.87
N ALA A 280 -6.69 12.82 10.71
CA ALA A 280 -7.88 12.99 9.88
C ALA A 280 -8.37 11.66 9.27
N LEU A 281 -7.46 10.75 8.94
CA LEU A 281 -7.77 9.37 8.55
C LEU A 281 -8.44 8.60 9.71
N ASP A 282 -7.92 8.72 10.93
CA ASP A 282 -8.47 8.10 12.13
C ASP A 282 -9.92 8.56 12.40
N ASP A 283 -10.22 9.85 12.18
CA ASP A 283 -11.59 10.37 12.28
C ASP A 283 -12.54 9.68 11.29
N ASN A 284 -12.11 9.44 10.05
CA ASN A 284 -12.91 8.71 9.06
C ASN A 284 -13.12 7.23 9.45
N VAL A 285 -12.09 6.56 9.96
CA VAL A 285 -12.21 5.21 10.53
C VAL A 285 -13.20 5.21 11.70
N GLY A 286 -13.12 6.20 12.57
CA GLY A 286 -14.04 6.39 13.69
C GLY A 286 -15.52 6.52 13.26
N ARG A 287 -15.78 7.24 12.17
CA ARG A 287 -17.14 7.39 11.61
C ARG A 287 -17.71 6.05 11.12
N ILE A 288 -16.89 5.22 10.44
CA ILE A 288 -17.30 3.89 9.99
C ILE A 288 -17.60 2.97 11.18
N ILE A 289 -16.71 2.97 12.19
CA ILE A 289 -16.88 2.17 13.41
C ILE A 289 -18.12 2.63 14.19
N ALA A 290 -18.35 3.92 14.30
CA ALA A 290 -19.52 4.49 14.97
C ALA A 290 -20.83 4.04 14.30
N GLU A 291 -20.89 4.04 12.96
CA GLU A 291 -22.08 3.57 12.24
C GLU A 291 -22.31 2.06 12.40
N LEU A 292 -21.25 1.23 12.36
CA LEU A 292 -21.34 -0.20 12.67
C LEU A 292 -21.96 -0.43 14.06
N LYS A 293 -21.53 0.33 15.06
CA LYS A 293 -22.08 0.25 16.43
C LYS A 293 -23.53 0.74 16.48
N ALA A 294 -23.87 1.87 15.84
CA ALA A 294 -25.21 2.43 15.81
C ALA A 294 -26.23 1.49 15.15
N ARG A 295 -25.80 0.64 14.23
CA ARG A 295 -26.64 -0.38 13.54
C ARG A 295 -26.60 -1.76 14.17
N ASN A 296 -25.94 -1.94 15.31
CA ASN A 296 -25.71 -3.24 15.94
C ASN A 296 -25.08 -4.26 14.95
N LEU A 297 -24.09 -3.81 14.18
CA LEU A 297 -23.34 -4.62 13.22
C LEU A 297 -21.92 -4.93 13.73
N TYR A 298 -21.39 -4.12 14.64
CA TYR A 298 -20.00 -4.14 15.06
C TYR A 298 -19.54 -5.50 15.60
N ASP A 299 -20.34 -6.12 16.47
CA ASP A 299 -19.98 -7.36 17.13
C ASP A 299 -20.02 -8.58 16.17
N ASP A 300 -20.85 -8.52 15.13
CA ASP A 300 -21.01 -9.56 14.09
C ASP A 300 -20.13 -9.29 12.85
N THR A 301 -19.17 -8.38 12.92
CA THR A 301 -18.36 -7.96 11.77
C THR A 301 -16.88 -8.18 12.04
N TYR A 302 -16.19 -8.82 11.08
CA TYR A 302 -14.73 -8.77 10.99
C TYR A 302 -14.32 -7.43 10.41
N ILE A 303 -13.38 -6.76 11.07
CA ILE A 303 -12.81 -5.48 10.63
C ILE A 303 -11.31 -5.67 10.46
N VAL A 304 -10.83 -5.45 9.24
CA VAL A 304 -9.40 -5.39 8.91
C VAL A 304 -9.06 -3.93 8.62
N TYR A 305 -8.13 -3.37 9.38
CA TYR A 305 -7.48 -2.11 9.04
C TYR A 305 -6.06 -2.39 8.57
N MET A 306 -5.68 -1.84 7.41
CA MET A 306 -4.34 -1.99 6.84
C MET A 306 -3.98 -0.80 5.96
N SER A 307 -2.71 -0.70 5.54
CA SER A 307 -2.26 0.14 4.43
C SER A 307 -1.77 -0.72 3.26
N ASP A 308 -1.78 -0.18 2.06
CA ASP A 308 -1.23 -0.87 0.88
C ASP A 308 0.31 -0.90 0.88
N HIS A 309 0.96 0.11 1.43
CA HIS A 309 2.40 0.21 1.69
C HIS A 309 2.64 1.32 2.72
N GLY A 310 3.89 1.48 3.14
CA GLY A 310 4.31 2.51 4.07
C GLY A 310 4.77 3.82 3.42
N GLU A 311 5.48 4.60 4.21
CA GLU A 311 6.10 5.89 3.90
C GLU A 311 7.43 6.01 4.65
N ASN A 312 8.52 6.41 3.99
CA ASN A 312 9.82 6.58 4.67
C ASN A 312 9.85 7.80 5.60
N LEU A 313 9.08 8.82 5.33
CA LEU A 313 8.89 10.00 6.19
C LEU A 313 10.18 10.66 6.70
N GLY A 314 11.21 10.69 5.88
CA GLY A 314 12.53 11.26 6.19
C GLY A 314 13.54 10.26 6.74
N GLU A 315 13.16 9.03 7.09
CA GLU A 315 14.12 7.99 7.47
C GLU A 315 15.10 7.73 6.33
N HIS A 316 16.36 7.54 6.63
CA HIS A 316 17.46 7.40 5.65
C HIS A 316 17.57 8.57 4.65
N GLY A 317 17.05 9.76 5.01
CA GLY A 317 16.92 10.88 4.08
C GLY A 317 15.99 10.62 2.91
N LEU A 318 15.05 9.68 3.07
CA LEU A 318 14.07 9.27 2.06
C LEU A 318 12.66 9.73 2.42
N PHE A 319 11.87 9.96 1.38
CA PHE A 319 10.43 10.12 1.44
C PHE A 319 9.79 9.20 0.43
N TYR A 320 8.48 9.03 0.56
CA TYR A 320 7.70 8.10 -0.26
C TYR A 320 8.01 6.63 0.09
N LYS A 321 7.95 5.75 -0.88
CA LYS A 321 8.02 4.29 -0.78
C LYS A 321 9.00 3.75 -1.83
N GLN A 322 8.89 2.48 -2.20
CA GLN A 322 9.61 1.81 -3.31
C GLN A 322 10.94 1.15 -2.91
N CYS A 323 11.51 1.46 -1.76
CA CYS A 323 12.66 0.73 -1.21
C CYS A 323 12.22 -0.39 -0.27
N SER A 324 13.17 -1.22 0.16
CA SER A 324 12.93 -2.37 1.04
C SER A 324 12.98 -2.04 2.54
N TYR A 325 13.22 -0.79 2.95
CA TYR A 325 13.19 -0.38 4.36
C TYR A 325 11.79 -0.50 4.97
N ASP A 326 11.72 -0.77 6.27
CA ASP A 326 10.46 -0.97 7.00
C ASP A 326 9.50 0.21 6.88
N GLY A 327 10.01 1.45 6.82
CA GLY A 327 9.19 2.63 6.55
C GLY A 327 8.38 2.49 5.26
N SER A 328 8.96 1.90 4.21
CA SER A 328 8.36 1.72 2.88
C SER A 328 7.52 0.45 2.74
N VAL A 329 8.07 -0.72 3.11
CA VAL A 329 7.41 -2.01 2.90
C VAL A 329 6.51 -2.41 4.06
N GLY A 330 6.79 -1.92 5.27
CA GLY A 330 5.98 -2.18 6.45
C GLY A 330 4.63 -1.49 6.38
N VAL A 331 3.61 -2.12 6.96
CA VAL A 331 2.25 -1.57 7.00
C VAL A 331 1.62 -1.77 8.38
N PRO A 332 0.74 -0.86 8.82
CA PRO A 332 -0.14 -1.15 9.94
C PRO A 332 -1.11 -2.28 9.56
N LEU A 333 -1.37 -3.20 10.49
CA LEU A 333 -2.35 -4.26 10.31
C LEU A 333 -3.05 -4.56 11.64
N ILE A 334 -4.37 -4.40 11.64
CA ILE A 334 -5.24 -4.71 12.78
C ILE A 334 -6.38 -5.60 12.28
N VAL A 335 -6.67 -6.68 12.99
CA VAL A 335 -7.79 -7.58 12.71
C VAL A 335 -8.66 -7.72 13.95
N LYS A 336 -9.92 -7.31 13.87
CA LYS A 336 -10.95 -7.53 14.90
C LYS A 336 -12.04 -8.42 14.33
N GLY A 337 -12.58 -9.32 15.09
CA GLY A 337 -13.71 -10.13 14.65
C GLY A 337 -14.50 -10.76 15.80
N PRO A 338 -15.68 -11.33 15.52
CA PRO A 338 -16.40 -12.15 16.47
C PRO A 338 -15.49 -13.27 16.99
N ASP A 339 -15.50 -13.47 18.29
CA ASP A 339 -14.77 -14.56 18.98
C ASP A 339 -13.23 -14.57 18.79
N LEU A 340 -12.65 -13.46 18.27
CA LEU A 340 -11.19 -13.28 18.23
C LEU A 340 -10.66 -12.71 19.55
N PRO A 341 -9.42 -13.03 19.94
CA PRO A 341 -8.75 -12.42 21.08
C PRO A 341 -8.68 -10.89 20.98
N LYS A 342 -8.79 -10.21 22.13
CA LYS A 342 -8.70 -8.76 22.23
C LYS A 342 -7.35 -8.32 22.77
N GLY A 343 -6.84 -7.18 22.29
CA GLY A 343 -5.59 -6.60 22.74
C GLY A 343 -4.36 -7.49 22.48
N GLN A 344 -4.48 -8.41 21.52
CA GLN A 344 -3.39 -9.32 21.18
C GLN A 344 -2.39 -8.63 20.25
N ARG A 345 -1.11 -8.97 20.48
CA ARG A 345 0.01 -8.59 19.64
C ARG A 345 0.62 -9.85 19.02
N ILE A 346 0.88 -9.80 17.71
CA ILE A 346 1.57 -10.88 16.97
C ILE A 346 2.81 -10.29 16.32
N ASP A 347 3.98 -10.89 16.64
CA ASP A 347 5.29 -10.46 16.13
C ASP A 347 5.76 -11.30 14.92
N ARG A 348 5.05 -12.39 14.59
CA ARG A 348 5.37 -13.22 13.41
C ARG A 348 5.17 -12.40 12.13
N PRO A 349 6.14 -12.45 11.18
CA PRO A 349 6.01 -11.79 9.89
C PRO A 349 4.82 -12.32 9.10
N VAL A 350 4.04 -11.40 8.52
CA VAL A 350 2.91 -11.67 7.63
C VAL A 350 2.94 -10.71 6.44
N THR A 351 2.24 -11.04 5.37
CA THR A 351 2.17 -10.18 4.18
C THR A 351 0.74 -9.95 3.72
N LEU A 352 0.54 -8.96 2.84
CA LEU A 352 -0.79 -8.57 2.40
C LEU A 352 -1.47 -9.59 1.47
N VAL A 353 -0.73 -10.52 0.82
CA VAL A 353 -1.36 -11.63 0.07
C VAL A 353 -2.20 -12.53 0.97
N ASP A 354 -1.94 -12.53 2.28
CA ASP A 354 -2.70 -13.27 3.29
C ASP A 354 -4.14 -12.76 3.46
N LEU A 355 -4.45 -11.55 2.99
CA LEU A 355 -5.81 -11.00 3.03
C LEU A 355 -6.80 -11.87 2.25
N TYR A 356 -6.41 -12.31 1.05
CA TYR A 356 -7.27 -13.14 0.21
C TYR A 356 -7.74 -14.42 0.92
N PRO A 357 -6.85 -15.33 1.38
CA PRO A 357 -7.28 -16.51 2.11
C PRO A 357 -7.95 -16.17 3.45
N THR A 358 -7.63 -15.06 4.10
CA THR A 358 -8.32 -14.62 5.32
C THR A 358 -9.78 -14.27 5.06
N ILE A 359 -10.08 -13.53 3.99
CA ILE A 359 -11.45 -13.19 3.60
C ILE A 359 -12.25 -14.47 3.26
N LEU A 360 -11.64 -15.40 2.52
CA LEU A 360 -12.31 -16.66 2.18
C LEU A 360 -12.55 -17.52 3.41
N ASP A 361 -11.60 -17.61 4.33
CA ASP A 361 -11.73 -18.36 5.59
C ASP A 361 -12.87 -17.78 6.46
N ILE A 362 -12.96 -16.45 6.61
CA ILE A 362 -14.09 -15.78 7.27
C ILE A 362 -15.42 -16.14 6.58
N ALA A 363 -15.44 -16.19 5.25
CA ALA A 363 -16.63 -16.52 4.47
C ALA A 363 -16.94 -18.04 4.44
N GLY A 364 -16.07 -18.88 5.00
CA GLY A 364 -16.20 -20.35 4.95
C GLY A 364 -16.03 -20.90 3.53
N LEU A 365 -15.18 -20.28 2.73
CA LEU A 365 -14.84 -20.66 1.35
C LEU A 365 -13.42 -21.22 1.29
N GLU A 366 -13.17 -22.10 0.33
CA GLU A 366 -11.84 -22.66 0.10
C GLU A 366 -10.96 -21.70 -0.73
N THR A 367 -9.68 -21.64 -0.35
CA THR A 367 -8.65 -20.94 -1.12
C THR A 367 -8.07 -21.90 -2.16
N GLU A 368 -7.77 -21.38 -3.35
CA GLU A 368 -7.09 -22.13 -4.41
C GLU A 368 -5.67 -22.53 -3.98
N PRO A 369 -5.19 -23.73 -4.35
CA PRO A 369 -3.89 -24.24 -3.88
C PRO A 369 -2.67 -23.51 -4.46
N ASP A 370 -2.86 -22.69 -5.50
CA ASP A 370 -1.80 -21.89 -6.14
C ASP A 370 -1.58 -20.53 -5.48
N ARG A 371 -2.28 -20.22 -4.38
CA ARG A 371 -2.11 -18.96 -3.64
C ARG A 371 -1.01 -19.09 -2.60
N PRO A 372 -0.01 -18.17 -2.61
CA PRO A 372 1.08 -18.20 -1.63
C PRO A 372 0.67 -17.76 -0.22
N GLY A 373 -0.43 -16.99 -0.10
CA GLY A 373 -0.91 -16.45 1.16
C GLY A 373 -1.57 -17.48 2.07
N ASN A 374 -1.60 -17.20 3.37
CA ASN A 374 -2.23 -18.04 4.39
C ASN A 374 -3.14 -17.19 5.28
N SER A 375 -4.33 -17.70 5.65
CA SER A 375 -5.26 -16.99 6.54
C SER A 375 -4.58 -16.56 7.84
N TRP A 376 -4.85 -15.34 8.27
CA TRP A 376 -4.41 -14.83 9.58
C TRP A 376 -5.21 -15.45 10.73
N LEU A 377 -6.43 -15.97 10.50
CA LEU A 377 -7.33 -16.42 11.57
C LEU A 377 -6.73 -17.51 12.46
N PRO A 378 -6.17 -18.61 11.91
CA PRO A 378 -5.54 -19.62 12.77
C PRO A 378 -4.39 -19.05 13.61
N LEU A 379 -3.61 -18.13 13.05
CA LEU A 379 -2.51 -17.47 13.78
C LEU A 379 -3.03 -16.60 14.93
N ILE A 380 -4.11 -15.84 14.71
CA ILE A 380 -4.78 -15.02 15.72
C ILE A 380 -5.38 -15.90 16.83
N GLN A 381 -5.94 -17.03 16.47
CA GLN A 381 -6.56 -17.98 17.41
C GLN A 381 -5.55 -18.85 18.15
N GLY A 382 -4.25 -18.67 17.92
CA GLY A 382 -3.18 -19.45 18.55
C GLY A 382 -3.07 -20.88 18.01
N GLY A 383 -3.60 -21.15 16.83
CA GLY A 383 -3.50 -22.43 16.14
C GLY A 383 -2.15 -22.63 15.46
N GLU A 384 -1.77 -23.88 15.30
CA GLU A 384 -0.58 -24.25 14.52
C GLU A 384 -0.90 -24.14 13.02
N GLN A 385 0.05 -23.57 12.27
CA GLN A 385 0.05 -23.51 10.81
C GLN A 385 1.40 -24.02 10.30
N PRO A 386 1.62 -25.35 10.30
CA PRO A 386 2.93 -25.92 9.92
C PRO A 386 3.32 -25.61 8.46
N ASP A 387 2.33 -25.47 7.57
CA ASP A 387 2.55 -25.18 6.16
C ASP A 387 2.66 -23.68 5.86
N ARG A 388 2.44 -22.81 6.87
CA ARG A 388 2.62 -21.37 6.68
C ARG A 388 4.09 -21.04 6.55
N PRO A 389 4.50 -20.29 5.50
CA PRO A 389 5.84 -19.76 5.41
C PRO A 389 6.25 -19.00 6.69
N ASP A 390 7.48 -19.22 7.13
CA ASP A 390 8.07 -18.52 8.28
C ASP A 390 8.82 -17.24 7.85
N TYR A 391 8.49 -16.74 6.66
CA TYR A 391 9.06 -15.52 6.08
C TYR A 391 7.97 -14.58 5.56
N ALA A 392 8.33 -13.31 5.41
CA ALA A 392 7.60 -12.35 4.59
C ALA A 392 8.39 -12.07 3.30
N PHE A 393 7.69 -11.98 2.17
CA PHE A 393 8.27 -11.71 0.86
C PHE A 393 7.69 -10.42 0.26
N SER A 394 8.58 -9.60 -0.32
CA SER A 394 8.22 -8.41 -1.11
C SER A 394 9.13 -8.27 -2.31
N GLU A 395 8.63 -7.67 -3.38
CA GLU A 395 9.38 -7.44 -4.61
C GLU A 395 9.08 -6.06 -5.20
N TYR A 396 9.98 -5.57 -6.03
CA TYR A 396 9.78 -4.29 -6.68
C TYR A 396 10.37 -4.28 -8.10
N HIS A 397 9.57 -3.83 -9.04
CA HIS A 397 9.90 -3.71 -10.45
C HIS A 397 9.48 -2.32 -10.94
N GLY A 398 10.41 -1.42 -11.13
CA GLY A 398 9.99 -0.10 -11.56
C GLY A 398 11.06 0.96 -11.62
N ASN A 399 10.60 2.19 -11.71
CA ASN A 399 11.46 3.37 -11.76
C ASN A 399 12.15 3.65 -10.41
N PHE A 400 13.13 4.54 -10.38
CA PHE A 400 14.00 4.96 -9.27
C PHE A 400 15.12 3.98 -8.90
N PHE A 401 14.99 2.69 -9.20
CA PHE A 401 16.04 1.71 -9.04
C PHE A 401 16.59 1.30 -10.41
N LYS A 402 17.89 1.19 -10.51
CA LYS A 402 18.53 0.66 -11.73
C LYS A 402 18.30 -0.85 -11.84
N GLN A 403 18.18 -1.51 -10.69
CA GLN A 403 17.93 -2.93 -10.58
C GLN A 403 16.65 -3.20 -9.79
N ASP A 404 15.94 -4.23 -10.19
CA ASP A 404 14.82 -4.76 -9.42
C ASP A 404 15.33 -5.36 -8.11
N TRP A 405 14.47 -5.41 -7.10
CA TRP A 405 14.86 -6.02 -5.84
C TRP A 405 13.78 -6.96 -5.28
N TYR A 406 14.24 -7.91 -4.46
CA TYR A 406 13.42 -8.91 -3.77
C TYR A 406 13.85 -8.99 -2.31
N MET A 407 12.88 -8.94 -1.40
CA MET A 407 13.11 -8.88 0.04
C MET A 407 12.53 -10.09 0.74
N LEU A 408 13.27 -10.61 1.72
CA LEU A 408 12.80 -11.58 2.71
C LEU A 408 12.98 -11.03 4.11
N VAL A 409 11.96 -11.22 4.96
CA VAL A 409 12.11 -11.07 6.42
C VAL A 409 11.90 -12.43 7.06
N LYS A 410 12.92 -12.95 7.74
CA LYS A 410 12.92 -14.24 8.40
C LYS A 410 13.83 -14.23 9.62
N ASP A 411 13.39 -14.85 10.72
CA ASP A 411 14.18 -15.04 11.96
C ASP A 411 14.84 -13.75 12.49
N GLY A 412 14.12 -12.61 12.39
CA GLY A 412 14.62 -11.31 12.81
C GLY A 412 15.53 -10.61 11.81
N PHE A 413 15.90 -11.25 10.71
CA PHE A 413 16.73 -10.65 9.68
C PHE A 413 15.91 -10.22 8.46
N LYS A 414 16.29 -9.08 7.87
CA LYS A 414 15.81 -8.62 6.57
C LYS A 414 16.93 -8.72 5.55
N TYR A 415 16.70 -9.51 4.53
CA TYR A 415 17.56 -9.70 3.38
C TYR A 415 16.94 -9.06 2.15
N THR A 416 17.71 -8.26 1.39
CA THR A 416 17.27 -7.71 0.10
C THR A 416 18.27 -8.10 -0.98
N TYR A 417 17.79 -8.82 -1.97
CA TYR A 417 18.52 -9.16 -3.18
C TYR A 417 18.27 -8.10 -4.24
N TYR A 418 19.32 -7.51 -4.78
CA TYR A 418 19.27 -6.60 -5.93
C TYR A 418 19.82 -7.32 -7.16
N VAL A 419 19.06 -7.37 -8.25
CA VAL A 419 19.49 -8.09 -9.47
C VAL A 419 20.78 -7.47 -10.01
N ASN A 420 21.84 -8.31 -10.16
CA ASN A 420 23.18 -7.89 -10.58
C ASN A 420 23.86 -6.84 -9.68
N ASP A 421 23.50 -6.75 -8.43
CA ASP A 421 24.19 -5.92 -7.46
C ASP A 421 24.36 -6.66 -6.13
N ARG A 422 25.15 -6.13 -5.19
CA ARG A 422 25.30 -6.74 -3.88
C ARG A 422 23.98 -6.77 -3.10
N PRO A 423 23.73 -7.76 -2.26
CA PRO A 423 22.58 -7.74 -1.37
C PRO A 423 22.77 -6.72 -0.24
N SER A 424 21.69 -6.49 0.53
CA SER A 424 21.76 -5.90 1.87
C SER A 424 21.18 -6.86 2.92
N LEU A 425 21.63 -6.74 4.16
CA LEU A 425 21.18 -7.54 5.29
C LEU A 425 21.09 -6.70 6.56
N PHE A 426 19.96 -6.74 7.25
CA PHE A 426 19.74 -6.04 8.52
C PHE A 426 19.24 -7.00 9.60
N ASN A 427 19.70 -6.81 10.84
CA ASN A 427 19.14 -7.49 12.00
C ASN A 427 18.07 -6.58 12.64
N LEU A 428 16.80 -6.86 12.38
CA LEU A 428 15.68 -6.03 12.84
C LEU A 428 15.43 -6.08 14.36
N GLU A 429 16.08 -7.01 15.08
CA GLU A 429 15.98 -7.10 16.54
C GLU A 429 16.99 -6.18 17.24
N GLU A 430 18.20 -6.12 16.71
CA GLU A 430 19.29 -5.29 17.24
C GLU A 430 19.33 -3.89 16.58
N ASP A 431 18.93 -3.81 15.33
CA ASP A 431 18.90 -2.58 14.52
C ASP A 431 17.52 -2.40 13.82
N PRO A 432 16.45 -2.12 14.59
CA PRO A 432 15.11 -1.94 14.04
C PRO A 432 14.96 -0.71 13.12
N LYS A 433 16.01 0.11 13.02
CA LYS A 433 16.05 1.27 12.11
C LYS A 433 16.88 1.03 10.85
N GLU A 434 17.41 -0.17 10.69
CA GLU A 434 18.15 -0.58 9.48
C GLU A 434 19.33 0.35 9.14
N MET A 435 20.08 0.76 10.18
CA MET A 435 21.19 1.70 10.05
C MET A 435 22.50 1.01 9.65
N HIS A 436 22.62 -0.31 9.89
CA HIS A 436 23.87 -1.05 9.72
C HIS A 436 23.65 -2.23 8.78
N ASP A 437 24.08 -2.07 7.52
CA ASP A 437 24.06 -3.14 6.54
C ASP A 437 25.14 -4.18 6.89
N LEU A 438 24.72 -5.41 7.17
CA LEU A 438 25.55 -6.53 7.59
C LEU A 438 26.07 -7.37 6.44
N ALA A 439 25.67 -7.10 5.19
CA ALA A 439 25.97 -7.98 4.05
C ALA A 439 27.47 -8.09 3.71
N GLU A 440 28.30 -7.12 4.10
CA GLU A 440 29.74 -7.15 3.82
C GLU A 440 30.57 -7.84 4.90
N TYR A 441 29.95 -8.25 6.04
CA TYR A 441 30.69 -8.90 7.13
C TYR A 441 30.76 -10.41 6.93
N GLU A 442 31.98 -10.96 6.93
CA GLU A 442 32.29 -12.38 6.72
C GLU A 442 31.45 -13.33 7.58
N GLN A 443 31.16 -12.95 8.82
CA GLN A 443 30.40 -13.76 9.77
C GLN A 443 28.95 -14.02 9.35
N TYR A 444 28.39 -13.25 8.41
CA TYR A 444 27.01 -13.39 7.91
C TYR A 444 26.93 -14.08 6.54
N ARG A 445 28.05 -14.57 5.98
CA ARG A 445 28.10 -15.21 4.67
C ARG A 445 27.13 -16.40 4.56
N ASP A 446 27.18 -17.30 5.53
CA ASP A 446 26.31 -18.51 5.52
C ASP A 446 24.83 -18.13 5.61
N LEU A 447 24.49 -17.05 6.35
CA LEU A 447 23.13 -16.53 6.43
C LEU A 447 22.68 -15.94 5.08
N LEU A 448 23.55 -15.17 4.43
CA LEU A 448 23.26 -14.60 3.10
C LEU A 448 22.99 -15.71 2.08
N GLU A 449 23.83 -16.75 2.05
CA GLU A 449 23.64 -17.91 1.16
C GLU A 449 22.35 -18.67 1.47
N THR A 450 21.98 -18.78 2.74
CA THR A 450 20.72 -19.41 3.18
C THR A 450 19.51 -18.59 2.73
N MET A 451 19.54 -17.27 2.90
CA MET A 451 18.46 -16.38 2.51
C MET A 451 18.29 -16.32 0.99
N GLU A 452 19.40 -16.27 0.25
CA GLU A 452 19.35 -16.33 -1.21
C GLU A 452 18.80 -17.66 -1.71
N SER A 453 19.24 -18.78 -1.13
CA SER A 453 18.73 -20.11 -1.47
C SER A 453 17.22 -20.19 -1.22
N LEU A 454 16.73 -19.65 -0.12
CA LEU A 454 15.29 -19.57 0.18
C LEU A 454 14.58 -18.70 -0.86
N LEU A 455 15.10 -17.51 -1.17
CA LEU A 455 14.52 -16.61 -2.18
C LEU A 455 14.34 -17.32 -3.51
N ARG A 456 15.34 -18.09 -3.95
CA ARG A 456 15.31 -18.83 -5.21
C ARG A 456 14.32 -20.01 -5.23
N THR A 457 13.80 -20.43 -4.07
CA THR A 457 12.66 -21.36 -4.02
C THR A 457 11.31 -20.67 -4.25
N ILE A 458 11.24 -19.35 -4.04
CA ILE A 458 10.02 -18.54 -4.16
C ILE A 458 9.92 -17.94 -5.57
N VAL A 459 11.03 -17.46 -6.09
CA VAL A 459 11.12 -16.70 -7.35
C VAL A 459 12.48 -16.93 -8.02
N ASP A 460 12.51 -16.87 -9.36
CA ASP A 460 13.75 -16.70 -10.13
C ASP A 460 13.93 -15.19 -10.39
N PRO A 461 14.79 -14.50 -9.60
CA PRO A 461 14.88 -13.05 -9.63
C PRO A 461 15.30 -12.49 -10.99
N GLU A 462 16.22 -13.15 -11.68
CA GLU A 462 16.75 -12.71 -12.96
C GLU A 462 15.71 -12.89 -14.07
N ALA A 463 15.04 -14.05 -14.10
CA ALA A 463 14.01 -14.33 -15.11
C ALA A 463 12.79 -13.40 -14.94
N VAL A 464 12.37 -13.16 -13.70
CA VAL A 464 11.25 -12.25 -13.40
C VAL A 464 11.63 -10.80 -13.73
N SER A 465 12.81 -10.34 -13.33
CA SER A 465 13.31 -9.00 -13.68
C SER A 465 13.34 -8.78 -15.20
N LEU A 466 13.86 -9.75 -15.95
CA LEU A 466 13.89 -9.67 -17.41
C LEU A 466 12.47 -9.61 -18.01
N ARG A 467 11.52 -10.38 -17.47
CA ARG A 467 10.13 -10.35 -17.90
C ARG A 467 9.49 -8.99 -17.58
N ALA A 468 9.63 -8.50 -16.35
CA ALA A 468 9.13 -7.19 -15.95
C ALA A 468 9.70 -6.07 -16.83
N LYS A 469 11.00 -6.06 -17.09
CA LYS A 469 11.64 -5.09 -17.98
C LYS A 469 11.12 -5.15 -19.41
N ARG A 470 10.85 -6.34 -19.95
CA ARG A 470 10.23 -6.49 -21.29
C ARG A 470 8.81 -5.96 -21.33
N ASP A 471 7.99 -6.34 -20.35
CA ASP A 471 6.60 -5.91 -20.24
C ASP A 471 6.50 -4.40 -20.02
N LEU A 472 7.42 -3.82 -19.28
CA LEU A 472 7.56 -2.39 -19.09
C LEU A 472 8.24 -1.69 -20.29
N GLY A 473 8.68 -2.46 -21.30
CA GLY A 473 9.35 -1.97 -22.52
C GLY A 473 10.72 -1.37 -22.27
N LEU A 474 11.39 -1.79 -21.19
CA LEU A 474 12.73 -1.32 -20.82
C LEU A 474 13.82 -2.08 -21.54
N ILE A 475 13.46 -3.19 -22.17
CA ILE A 475 14.35 -3.93 -23.07
C ILE A 475 13.88 -3.67 -24.49
N GLY A 476 14.76 -3.09 -25.29
CA GLY A 476 14.52 -2.82 -26.71
C GLY A 476 14.40 -4.10 -27.55
N PRO A 477 13.94 -4.00 -28.81
CA PRO A 477 13.69 -5.14 -29.67
C PRO A 477 14.96 -5.94 -30.00
N ASN A 478 16.14 -5.33 -29.90
CA ASN A 478 17.43 -6.00 -30.15
C ASN A 478 18.17 -6.34 -28.84
N GLY A 479 17.49 -6.21 -27.66
CA GLY A 479 18.08 -6.50 -26.36
C GLY A 479 18.76 -5.30 -25.69
N GLU A 480 18.56 -4.08 -26.20
CA GLU A 480 19.06 -2.87 -25.54
C GLU A 480 18.38 -2.70 -24.16
N ASP A 481 19.17 -2.50 -23.12
CA ASP A 481 18.67 -2.23 -21.77
C ASP A 481 18.53 -0.71 -21.57
N TYR A 482 17.28 -0.22 -21.56
CA TYR A 482 16.92 1.17 -21.27
C TYR A 482 16.69 1.43 -19.79
N THR A 483 17.18 0.57 -18.91
CA THR A 483 17.09 0.71 -17.44
C THR A 483 17.98 1.84 -16.94
N LEU A 484 17.78 3.05 -17.46
CA LEU A 484 18.51 4.26 -17.06
C LEU A 484 17.84 4.94 -15.86
N THR A 485 18.64 5.51 -14.99
CA THR A 485 18.15 6.41 -13.92
C THR A 485 18.38 7.87 -14.31
N MET A 486 17.59 8.79 -13.76
CA MET A 486 17.73 10.24 -14.01
C MET A 486 19.10 10.82 -13.62
N THR A 487 19.87 10.09 -12.82
CA THR A 487 21.25 10.46 -12.47
C THR A 487 22.24 10.01 -13.54
N ASP A 488 21.82 9.17 -14.47
CA ASP A 488 22.67 8.66 -15.52
C ASP A 488 22.96 9.79 -16.55
N PRO A 489 24.24 10.11 -16.84
CA PRO A 489 24.57 11.14 -17.83
C PRO A 489 23.95 10.85 -19.20
N GLU A 490 23.81 9.57 -19.54
CA GLU A 490 23.22 9.10 -20.79
C GLU A 490 21.72 9.39 -20.87
N CYS A 491 20.98 9.21 -19.78
CA CYS A 491 19.57 9.60 -19.69
C CYS A 491 19.39 11.11 -19.88
N LYS A 492 20.24 11.92 -19.23
CA LYS A 492 20.23 13.39 -19.37
C LYS A 492 20.50 13.82 -20.81
N GLU A 493 21.39 13.14 -21.50
CA GLU A 493 21.73 13.44 -22.87
C GLU A 493 20.59 13.05 -23.83
N LEU A 494 19.93 11.91 -23.61
CA LEU A 494 18.77 11.47 -24.38
C LEU A 494 17.58 12.44 -24.24
N ILE A 495 17.38 13.00 -23.02
CA ILE A 495 16.37 14.05 -22.79
C ILE A 495 16.69 15.31 -23.59
N LYS A 496 17.94 15.76 -23.61
CA LYS A 496 18.38 16.95 -24.38
C LYS A 496 18.24 16.75 -25.89
N GLN A 497 18.40 15.51 -26.37
CA GLN A 497 18.28 15.19 -27.80
C GLN A 497 16.84 15.06 -28.28
N GLY A 498 15.85 15.23 -27.38
CA GLY A 498 14.43 15.08 -27.72
C GLY A 498 14.07 13.65 -28.12
N VAL A 499 14.89 12.66 -27.76
CA VAL A 499 14.54 11.23 -27.95
C VAL A 499 13.32 10.88 -27.11
N PHE A 500 13.06 11.69 -26.09
CA PHE A 500 11.85 11.71 -25.31
C PHE A 500 11.15 13.03 -25.65
N GLU A 501 10.09 12.96 -26.41
CA GLU A 501 9.24 14.12 -26.66
C GLU A 501 8.76 14.65 -25.31
N ASP A 502 9.08 15.92 -25.03
CA ASP A 502 8.68 16.64 -23.82
C ASP A 502 7.14 16.74 -23.68
N GLU A 503 6.44 16.40 -24.74
CA GLU A 503 5.00 16.44 -24.93
C GLU A 503 4.50 15.17 -25.62
N ALA A 504 4.84 13.98 -25.11
CA ALA A 504 3.90 12.89 -25.31
C ALA A 504 2.62 13.35 -24.60
N GLU A 505 1.69 13.93 -25.35
CA GLU A 505 0.33 14.08 -24.89
C GLU A 505 -0.05 12.74 -24.29
N PHE A 506 -0.16 12.68 -22.95
CA PHE A 506 -1.04 11.69 -22.38
C PHE A 506 -2.29 11.76 -23.24
N PRO A 507 -2.80 10.66 -23.73
CA PRO A 507 -4.12 10.70 -24.29
C PRO A 507 -4.95 11.47 -23.28
N GLN A 508 -5.28 12.73 -23.64
CA GLN A 508 -6.09 13.63 -22.82
C GLN A 508 -7.24 12.77 -22.41
N TRP A 509 -7.29 12.45 -21.15
CA TRP A 509 -8.24 11.49 -20.64
C TRP A 509 -9.61 12.10 -20.84
N GLU A 510 -10.27 11.77 -21.97
CA GLU A 510 -11.62 12.21 -22.33
C GLU A 510 -12.70 11.62 -21.41
N GLY A 511 -12.29 10.97 -20.32
CA GLY A 511 -13.18 10.62 -19.25
C GLY A 511 -13.46 11.84 -18.40
N ALA A 512 -14.64 12.44 -18.55
CA ALA A 512 -15.12 13.48 -17.66
C ALA A 512 -14.89 13.04 -16.19
N PRO A 513 -14.46 13.96 -15.30
CA PRO A 513 -14.43 13.67 -13.88
C PRO A 513 -15.85 13.32 -13.45
N GLY A 514 -16.04 12.13 -12.93
CA GLY A 514 -17.34 11.63 -12.54
C GLY A 514 -17.21 10.59 -11.45
N ILE A 515 -18.26 10.47 -10.64
CA ILE A 515 -18.43 9.34 -9.75
C ILE A 515 -18.84 8.16 -10.62
N TRP A 516 -18.05 7.09 -10.57
CA TRP A 516 -18.36 5.85 -11.25
C TRP A 516 -19.05 4.91 -10.27
N VAL A 517 -20.25 4.48 -10.63
CA VAL A 517 -21.15 3.72 -9.75
C VAL A 517 -21.62 2.47 -10.46
N LYS A 518 -21.59 1.35 -9.73
CA LYS A 518 -22.40 0.17 -10.00
C LYS A 518 -23.18 -0.11 -8.72
N GLU A 519 -24.48 0.00 -8.77
CA GLU A 519 -25.37 -0.31 -7.66
C GLU A 519 -25.81 -1.77 -7.69
N GLU A 520 -26.07 -2.34 -6.52
CA GLU A 520 -26.66 -3.68 -6.38
C GLU A 520 -28.04 -3.67 -7.07
N GLN A 521 -28.28 -4.58 -8.03
CA GLN A 521 -29.57 -4.81 -8.68
C GLN A 521 -30.51 -5.62 -7.81
#